data_e2c9dc1a73d62a13ebaae1f3737a5aa0
#
_entry.id   e2c9dc1a73d62a13ebaae1f3737a5aa0
#
_cell.length_a   1.000
_cell.length_b   1.000
_cell.length_c   1.000
_cell.angle_alpha   90.00
_cell.angle_beta   90.00
_cell.angle_gamma   90.00
#
_symmetry.space_group_name_H-M   'P 1'
#
loop_
_entity.id
_entity.type
_entity.pdbx_description
1 polymer ?
#
loop_
_entity_poly.entity_id
_entity_poly.type
_entity_poly.pdbx_seq_one_letter_code
_entity_poly.pdbx_strand_id
1 'polypeptide(L)'
;MKKILIAVGFCLSLASYGQNFSYPMASPRQVITQQFSVSQITVDYGRPSVRGRKIFGELVPFGKVWRLGANQATNISFLQPVKFGGKPVKKGDYAIFAIPEAHQWTIMLNYDANAWGAYSYDPNENAIEFTVPVTQTKDLQESLEFSFETLSNEKLNLVIRWEYTKVEIPIEIDKKETIEKIVEQLKEVKQYERDLEGKDTK
;
A
#
# COMPACT_ATOMS: atom_id res chain seq x y z
N MET A 1 -69.97 -33.93 -2.71
CA MET A 1 -69.07 -33.15 -1.84
C MET A 1 -67.68 -33.23 -2.46
N LYS A 2 -67.26 -32.14 -3.11
CA LYS A 2 -65.97 -32.06 -3.81
C LYS A 2 -64.91 -31.57 -2.80
N LYS A 3 -63.89 -32.39 -2.56
CA LYS A 3 -62.74 -32.01 -1.75
C LYS A 3 -61.78 -31.19 -2.63
N ILE A 4 -61.64 -29.93 -2.34
CA ILE A 4 -60.65 -29.05 -2.97
C ILE A 4 -59.33 -29.30 -2.27
N LEU A 5 -58.34 -29.89 -2.95
CA LEU A 5 -56.95 -29.95 -2.50
C LEU A 5 -56.28 -28.61 -2.84
N ILE A 6 -56.01 -27.82 -1.83
CA ILE A 6 -55.18 -26.62 -1.95
C ILE A 6 -53.69 -27.12 -1.90
N ALA A 7 -53.07 -27.19 -3.05
CA ALA A 7 -51.60 -27.37 -3.13
C ALA A 7 -50.95 -26.04 -2.79
N VAL A 8 -50.45 -25.89 -1.57
CA VAL A 8 -49.56 -24.80 -1.20
C VAL A 8 -48.22 -25.02 -1.85
N GLY A 9 -48.00 -24.38 -2.99
CA GLY A 9 -46.69 -24.30 -3.62
C GLY A 9 -45.72 -23.52 -2.74
N PHE A 10 -44.84 -24.25 -2.06
CA PHE A 10 -43.71 -23.67 -1.34
C PHE A 10 -42.68 -23.21 -2.38
N CYS A 11 -42.80 -21.97 -2.84
CA CYS A 11 -41.75 -21.32 -3.64
C CYS A 11 -40.54 -21.11 -2.74
N LEU A 12 -39.64 -22.08 -2.71
CA LEU A 12 -38.24 -21.86 -2.29
C LEU A 12 -37.61 -20.90 -3.29
N SER A 13 -37.66 -19.62 -3.01
CA SER A 13 -36.81 -18.62 -3.65
C SER A 13 -35.36 -18.95 -3.24
N LEU A 14 -34.69 -19.72 -4.07
CA LEU A 14 -33.24 -19.85 -4.06
C LEU A 14 -32.73 -18.45 -4.38
N ALA A 15 -32.41 -17.68 -3.34
CA ALA A 15 -31.62 -16.49 -3.48
C ALA A 15 -30.26 -16.94 -4.01
N SER A 16 -30.12 -16.95 -5.34
CA SER A 16 -28.84 -17.08 -5.99
C SER A 16 -28.02 -15.88 -5.55
N TYR A 17 -27.21 -16.04 -4.52
CA TYR A 17 -26.10 -15.12 -4.28
C TYR A 17 -25.20 -15.28 -5.51
N GLY A 18 -25.38 -14.38 -6.47
CA GLY A 18 -24.51 -14.27 -7.62
C GLY A 18 -23.11 -13.97 -7.12
N GLN A 19 -22.29 -15.01 -6.99
CA GLN A 19 -20.87 -14.80 -6.80
C GLN A 19 -20.37 -14.12 -8.06
N ASN A 20 -19.93 -12.87 -7.93
CA ASN A 20 -19.25 -12.18 -9.01
C ASN A 20 -17.92 -12.89 -9.29
N PHE A 21 -17.95 -13.88 -10.15
CA PHE A 21 -16.73 -14.51 -10.66
C PHE A 21 -16.05 -13.52 -11.59
N SER A 22 -14.98 -12.90 -11.13
CA SER A 22 -14.06 -12.18 -12.00
C SER A 22 -13.03 -13.17 -12.55
N TYR A 23 -12.65 -13.00 -13.82
CA TYR A 23 -11.53 -13.77 -14.37
C TYR A 23 -10.27 -13.50 -13.52
N PRO A 24 -9.47 -14.57 -13.22
CA PRO A 24 -8.22 -14.39 -12.50
C PRO A 24 -7.33 -13.38 -13.22
N MET A 25 -7.04 -12.28 -12.57
CA MET A 25 -6.16 -11.25 -13.13
C MET A 25 -4.73 -11.76 -13.22
N ALA A 26 -4.08 -11.54 -14.35
CA ALA A 26 -2.67 -11.91 -14.55
C ALA A 26 -1.72 -11.21 -13.55
N SER A 27 -2.14 -10.08 -13.01
CA SER A 27 -1.44 -9.30 -11.98
C SER A 27 -2.48 -8.85 -10.96
N PRO A 28 -2.82 -9.70 -9.98
CA PRO A 28 -3.82 -9.36 -8.97
C PRO A 28 -3.37 -8.15 -8.16
N ARG A 29 -4.33 -7.36 -7.69
CA ARG A 29 -4.06 -6.23 -6.82
C ARG A 29 -3.89 -6.72 -5.38
N GLN A 30 -2.96 -6.12 -4.65
CA GLN A 30 -2.70 -6.40 -3.24
C GLN A 30 -2.63 -5.09 -2.47
N VAL A 31 -3.21 -5.10 -1.28
CA VAL A 31 -3.11 -4.01 -0.31
C VAL A 31 -2.36 -4.52 0.90
N ILE A 32 -1.35 -3.78 1.33
CA ILE A 32 -0.65 -4.02 2.58
C ILE A 32 -0.79 -2.78 3.46
N THR A 33 -0.97 -3.00 4.76
CA THR A 33 -1.10 -1.92 5.75
C THR A 33 -0.18 -2.19 6.93
N GLN A 34 0.53 -1.16 7.36
CA GLN A 34 1.43 -1.22 8.51
C GLN A 34 1.05 -0.13 9.51
N GLN A 35 0.81 -0.54 10.76
CA GLN A 35 0.74 0.41 11.86
C GLN A 35 2.10 1.10 12.02
N PHE A 36 2.10 2.42 12.01
CA PHE A 36 3.31 3.21 12.16
C PHE A 36 3.08 4.41 13.06
N SER A 37 3.79 4.44 14.20
CA SER A 37 3.58 5.45 15.22
C SER A 37 2.10 5.51 15.68
N VAL A 38 1.45 6.66 15.61
CA VAL A 38 0.04 6.87 16.00
C VAL A 38 -0.95 6.66 14.86
N SER A 39 -0.48 6.20 13.70
CA SER A 39 -1.29 6.04 12.48
C SER A 39 -0.91 4.79 11.70
N GLN A 40 -1.17 4.78 10.42
CA GLN A 40 -0.82 3.68 9.52
C GLN A 40 -0.35 4.18 8.16
N ILE A 41 0.37 3.30 7.47
CA ILE A 41 0.79 3.45 6.07
C ILE A 41 0.15 2.31 5.29
N THR A 42 -0.45 2.62 4.15
CA THR A 42 -1.04 1.62 3.25
C THR A 42 -0.39 1.71 1.88
N VAL A 43 -0.06 0.56 1.28
CA VAL A 43 0.38 0.46 -0.12
C VAL A 43 -0.59 -0.44 -0.86
N ASP A 44 -1.11 0.07 -1.99
CA ASP A 44 -2.01 -0.65 -2.88
C ASP A 44 -1.38 -0.75 -4.27
N TYR A 45 -1.13 -1.97 -4.76
CA TYR A 45 -0.33 -2.19 -5.97
C TYR A 45 -0.79 -3.42 -6.77
N GLY A 46 -0.58 -3.36 -8.10
CA GLY A 46 -0.73 -4.52 -8.96
C GLY A 46 0.51 -5.40 -8.89
N ARG A 47 0.33 -6.71 -8.70
CA ARG A 47 1.38 -7.69 -8.41
C ARG A 47 1.70 -8.57 -9.62
N PRO A 48 2.53 -8.11 -10.58
CA PRO A 48 2.97 -8.92 -11.71
C PRO A 48 3.98 -9.99 -11.28
N SER A 49 4.06 -11.08 -12.06
CA SER A 49 5.01 -12.18 -11.87
C SER A 49 6.07 -12.20 -12.96
N VAL A 50 7.24 -12.74 -12.66
CA VAL A 50 8.38 -12.90 -13.59
C VAL A 50 8.01 -13.80 -14.77
N ARG A 51 7.44 -14.98 -14.52
CA ARG A 51 7.05 -15.96 -15.56
C ARG A 51 8.17 -16.23 -16.57
N GLY A 52 9.38 -16.45 -16.09
CA GLY A 52 10.54 -16.73 -16.91
C GLY A 52 11.07 -15.59 -17.78
N ARG A 53 10.54 -14.36 -17.61
CA ARG A 53 11.00 -13.17 -18.34
C ARG A 53 12.11 -12.48 -17.55
N LYS A 54 12.96 -11.76 -18.25
CA LYS A 54 13.83 -10.77 -17.62
C LYS A 54 13.05 -9.49 -17.37
N ILE A 55 13.12 -9.00 -16.14
CA ILE A 55 12.34 -7.85 -15.73
C ILE A 55 13.07 -6.54 -15.99
N PHE A 56 14.10 -6.26 -15.21
CA PHE A 56 14.76 -4.97 -15.29
C PHE A 56 15.73 -4.91 -16.47
N GLY A 57 15.59 -3.86 -17.28
CA GLY A 57 16.30 -3.68 -18.54
C GLY A 57 15.55 -4.23 -19.77
N GLU A 58 14.49 -5.05 -19.57
CA GLU A 58 13.65 -5.59 -20.65
C GLU A 58 12.16 -5.27 -20.45
N LEU A 59 11.42 -6.04 -19.65
CA LEU A 59 9.99 -5.79 -19.40
C LEU A 59 9.76 -4.40 -18.77
N VAL A 60 10.63 -4.00 -17.87
CA VAL A 60 10.73 -2.67 -17.27
C VAL A 60 12.05 -2.05 -17.74
N PRO A 61 12.03 -1.22 -18.80
CA PRO A 61 13.24 -0.64 -19.37
C PRO A 61 13.93 0.29 -18.38
N PHE A 62 15.25 0.29 -18.36
CA PHE A 62 16.04 1.27 -17.61
C PHE A 62 15.83 2.70 -18.17
N GLY A 63 15.90 3.70 -17.30
CA GLY A 63 15.73 5.11 -17.67
C GLY A 63 14.31 5.51 -18.07
N LYS A 64 13.31 4.64 -17.86
CA LYS A 64 11.91 4.94 -18.17
C LYS A 64 11.05 4.97 -16.90
N VAL A 65 10.08 5.86 -16.90
CA VAL A 65 9.10 5.93 -15.79
C VAL A 65 8.29 4.64 -15.75
N TRP A 66 8.28 4.02 -14.58
CA TRP A 66 7.52 2.83 -14.26
C TRP A 66 6.59 3.10 -13.08
N ARG A 67 5.32 2.66 -13.22
CA ARG A 67 4.27 2.81 -12.19
C ARG A 67 4.43 1.89 -10.97
N LEU A 68 5.62 1.29 -10.79
CA LEU A 68 5.97 0.40 -9.68
C LEU A 68 5.00 -0.77 -9.47
N GLY A 69 4.39 -1.27 -10.55
CA GLY A 69 3.43 -2.35 -10.51
C GLY A 69 2.84 -2.65 -11.88
N ALA A 70 1.62 -3.18 -11.88
CA ALA A 70 0.86 -3.48 -13.08
C ALA A 70 -0.54 -2.84 -13.01
N ASN A 71 -1.14 -2.55 -14.18
CA ASN A 71 -2.44 -1.90 -14.35
C ASN A 71 -2.42 -0.45 -13.83
N GLN A 72 -3.20 -0.11 -12.82
CA GLN A 72 -3.13 1.18 -12.14
C GLN A 72 -1.77 1.40 -11.49
N ALA A 73 -1.37 2.63 -11.31
CA ALA A 73 -0.17 2.98 -10.56
C ALA A 73 -0.24 2.44 -9.12
N THR A 74 0.90 2.16 -8.54
CA THR A 74 1.01 1.81 -7.13
C THR A 74 0.73 3.06 -6.31
N ASN A 75 -0.15 2.93 -5.33
CA ASN A 75 -0.50 4.01 -4.42
C ASN A 75 0.09 3.78 -3.03
N ILE A 76 0.46 4.86 -2.37
CA ILE A 76 0.82 4.88 -0.96
C ILE A 76 0.00 5.95 -0.23
N SER A 77 -0.53 5.58 0.93
CA SER A 77 -1.29 6.47 1.80
C SER A 77 -0.58 6.65 3.12
N PHE A 78 -0.35 7.90 3.49
CA PHE A 78 0.19 8.30 4.79
C PHE A 78 -0.89 9.02 5.60
N LEU A 79 -1.29 8.47 6.74
CA LEU A 79 -2.28 9.12 7.60
C LEU A 79 -1.66 10.16 8.56
N GLN A 80 -0.35 10.29 8.56
CA GLN A 80 0.41 11.33 9.27
C GLN A 80 1.56 11.84 8.41
N PRO A 81 2.14 13.02 8.68
CA PRO A 81 3.37 13.48 8.03
C PRO A 81 4.53 12.53 8.34
N VAL A 82 5.33 12.23 7.32
CA VAL A 82 6.50 11.34 7.41
C VAL A 82 7.68 11.94 6.65
N LYS A 83 8.89 11.41 6.89
CA LYS A 83 9.99 11.51 5.94
C LYS A 83 10.04 10.23 5.12
N PHE A 84 9.91 10.35 3.82
CA PHE A 84 9.98 9.25 2.87
C PHE A 84 11.23 9.43 2.01
N GLY A 85 12.16 8.48 2.07
CA GLY A 85 13.47 8.64 1.45
C GLY A 85 14.24 9.85 1.99
N GLY A 86 14.05 10.20 3.27
CA GLY A 86 14.65 11.38 3.93
C GLY A 86 13.99 12.72 3.61
N LYS A 87 12.99 12.76 2.69
CA LYS A 87 12.28 14.00 2.32
C LYS A 87 10.94 14.11 3.05
N PRO A 88 10.56 15.32 3.53
CA PRO A 88 9.28 15.52 4.22
C PRO A 88 8.09 15.33 3.27
N VAL A 89 7.10 14.56 3.69
CA VAL A 89 5.86 14.28 2.99
C VAL A 89 4.68 14.55 3.92
N LYS A 90 3.69 15.27 3.43
CA LYS A 90 2.45 15.52 4.17
C LYS A 90 1.60 14.24 4.21
N LYS A 91 0.66 14.17 5.16
CA LYS A 91 -0.41 13.16 5.10
C LYS A 91 -1.19 13.29 3.78
N GLY A 92 -1.56 12.18 3.18
CA GLY A 92 -2.28 12.14 1.92
C GLY A 92 -2.04 10.84 1.16
N ASP A 93 -2.69 10.76 0.00
CA ASP A 93 -2.59 9.67 -0.94
C ASP A 93 -1.72 10.10 -2.13
N TYR A 94 -0.83 9.25 -2.55
CA TYR A 94 0.12 9.52 -3.63
C TYR A 94 0.26 8.30 -4.53
N ALA A 95 0.45 8.52 -5.82
CA ALA A 95 1.01 7.49 -6.68
C ALA A 95 2.52 7.41 -6.48
N ILE A 96 3.06 6.20 -6.50
CA ILE A 96 4.51 5.98 -6.50
C ILE A 96 4.93 5.59 -7.91
N PHE A 97 5.90 6.31 -8.45
CA PHE A 97 6.61 5.96 -9.67
C PHE A 97 8.09 5.73 -9.40
N ALA A 98 8.73 5.02 -10.30
CA ALA A 98 10.18 4.86 -10.29
C ALA A 98 10.75 5.02 -11.69
N ILE A 99 12.01 5.46 -11.77
CA ILE A 99 12.87 5.29 -12.94
C ILE A 99 13.95 4.30 -12.52
N PRO A 100 13.84 3.03 -12.92
CA PRO A 100 14.84 2.02 -12.61
C PRO A 100 16.12 2.23 -13.40
N GLU A 101 17.24 2.03 -12.71
CA GLU A 101 18.58 1.88 -13.27
C GLU A 101 19.25 0.65 -12.66
N ALA A 102 20.39 0.23 -13.20
CA ALA A 102 21.05 -1.01 -12.77
C ALA A 102 21.50 -0.98 -11.29
N HIS A 103 21.89 0.18 -10.78
CA HIS A 103 22.49 0.33 -9.44
C HIS A 103 21.68 1.21 -8.49
N GLN A 104 20.74 1.97 -9.01
CA GLN A 104 19.87 2.85 -8.22
C GLN A 104 18.53 3.04 -8.91
N TRP A 105 17.50 3.39 -8.14
CA TRP A 105 16.22 3.84 -8.68
C TRP A 105 15.97 5.27 -8.24
N THR A 106 15.42 6.07 -9.16
CA THR A 106 14.79 7.33 -8.80
C THR A 106 13.34 7.03 -8.42
N ILE A 107 12.93 7.41 -7.21
CA ILE A 107 11.57 7.24 -6.68
C ILE A 107 10.87 8.58 -6.70
N MET A 108 9.65 8.63 -7.21
CA MET A 108 8.80 9.81 -7.22
C MET A 108 7.48 9.51 -6.51
N LEU A 109 7.05 10.43 -5.63
CA LEU A 109 5.66 10.50 -5.17
C LEU A 109 4.95 11.58 -5.99
N ASN A 110 3.82 11.23 -6.57
CA ASN A 110 3.03 12.10 -7.42
C ASN A 110 1.63 12.30 -6.84
N TYR A 111 1.08 13.51 -6.99
CA TYR A 111 -0.24 13.85 -6.46
C TYR A 111 -1.40 13.17 -7.21
N ASP A 112 -1.21 12.72 -8.47
CA ASP A 112 -2.22 11.95 -9.19
C ASP A 112 -2.30 10.50 -8.69
N ALA A 113 -2.90 10.31 -7.52
CA ALA A 113 -3.11 8.99 -6.93
C ALA A 113 -4.03 8.07 -7.76
N ASN A 114 -4.74 8.59 -8.78
CA ASN A 114 -5.62 7.84 -9.65
C ASN A 114 -4.99 7.49 -11.00
N ALA A 115 -3.69 7.74 -11.17
CA ALA A 115 -2.99 7.51 -12.42
C ALA A 115 -3.17 6.08 -12.95
N TRP A 116 -3.55 5.97 -14.22
CA TRP A 116 -3.60 4.70 -14.93
C TRP A 116 -2.31 4.47 -15.72
N GLY A 117 -1.53 3.48 -15.30
CA GLY A 117 -0.24 3.22 -15.94
C GLY A 117 0.80 4.30 -15.61
N ALA A 118 1.69 4.57 -16.56
CA ALA A 118 2.62 5.70 -16.53
C ALA A 118 2.30 6.73 -17.62
N TYR A 119 1.14 6.60 -18.28
CA TYR A 119 0.80 7.42 -19.44
C TYR A 119 0.43 8.85 -19.08
N SER A 120 -0.18 9.04 -17.89
CA SER A 120 -0.58 10.35 -17.38
C SER A 120 0.43 10.96 -16.42
N TYR A 121 1.61 10.33 -16.25
CA TYR A 121 2.62 10.86 -15.36
C TYR A 121 3.09 12.24 -15.80
N ASP A 122 2.90 13.23 -14.92
CA ASP A 122 3.43 14.59 -15.09
C ASP A 122 4.46 14.85 -13.98
N PRO A 123 5.74 15.13 -14.32
CA PRO A 123 6.76 15.44 -13.32
C PRO A 123 6.48 16.72 -12.54
N ASN A 124 5.65 17.65 -13.05
CA ASN A 124 5.26 18.85 -12.33
C ASN A 124 4.33 18.57 -11.15
N GLU A 125 3.66 17.41 -11.15
CA GLU A 125 2.83 16.92 -10.05
C GLU A 125 3.62 16.08 -9.03
N ASN A 126 4.96 16.06 -9.10
CA ASN A 126 5.75 15.37 -8.10
C ASN A 126 5.76 16.13 -6.75
N ALA A 127 5.30 15.45 -5.70
CA ALA A 127 5.44 15.94 -4.33
C ALA A 127 6.90 15.90 -3.87
N ILE A 128 7.60 14.82 -4.17
CA ILE A 128 9.02 14.60 -3.90
C ILE A 128 9.63 13.67 -4.92
N GLU A 129 10.96 13.76 -5.05
CA GLU A 129 11.79 12.85 -5.83
C GLU A 129 13.12 12.60 -5.09
N PHE A 130 13.62 11.37 -5.09
CA PHE A 130 14.91 10.98 -4.50
C PHE A 130 15.43 9.68 -5.11
N THR A 131 16.69 9.37 -4.86
CA THR A 131 17.30 8.11 -5.33
C THR A 131 17.53 7.14 -4.18
N VAL A 132 17.43 5.84 -4.49
CA VAL A 132 17.74 4.74 -3.57
C VAL A 132 18.61 3.71 -4.25
N PRO A 133 19.55 3.07 -3.55
CA PRO A 133 20.40 2.03 -4.12
C PRO A 133 19.61 0.76 -4.41
N VAL A 134 20.07 0.00 -5.39
CA VAL A 134 19.61 -1.35 -5.71
C VAL A 134 20.53 -2.37 -5.07
N THR A 135 19.93 -3.37 -4.42
CA THR A 135 20.61 -4.56 -3.93
C THR A 135 20.22 -5.76 -4.78
N GLN A 136 21.19 -6.51 -5.27
CA GLN A 136 20.94 -7.78 -5.95
C GLN A 136 20.78 -8.90 -4.90
N THR A 137 19.72 -9.71 -5.05
CA THR A 137 19.46 -10.87 -4.19
C THR A 137 19.88 -12.16 -4.89
N LYS A 138 20.13 -13.21 -4.10
CA LYS A 138 20.44 -14.55 -4.65
C LYS A 138 19.17 -15.31 -5.01
N ASP A 139 18.09 -15.05 -4.28
CA ASP A 139 16.83 -15.77 -4.39
C ASP A 139 15.89 -15.02 -5.34
N LEU A 140 15.24 -15.77 -6.22
CA LEU A 140 14.25 -15.26 -7.14
C LEU A 140 12.98 -14.87 -6.39
N GLN A 141 12.58 -13.61 -6.49
CA GLN A 141 11.25 -13.15 -6.11
C GLN A 141 10.32 -13.19 -7.32
N GLU A 142 9.50 -14.23 -7.42
CA GLU A 142 8.66 -14.48 -8.60
C GLU A 142 7.62 -13.39 -8.85
N SER A 143 6.93 -12.94 -7.82
CA SER A 143 5.93 -11.87 -7.93
C SER A 143 6.44 -10.60 -7.29
N LEU A 144 6.18 -9.44 -7.92
CA LEU A 144 6.46 -8.15 -7.29
C LEU A 144 5.88 -8.12 -5.88
N GLU A 145 6.69 -7.76 -4.91
CA GLU A 145 6.32 -7.72 -3.51
C GLU A 145 6.71 -6.40 -2.88
N PHE A 146 5.77 -5.82 -2.15
CA PHE A 146 6.01 -4.76 -1.19
C PHE A 146 5.84 -5.32 0.20
N SER A 147 6.74 -4.95 1.11
CA SER A 147 6.65 -5.31 2.52
C SER A 147 7.20 -4.18 3.39
N PHE A 148 6.83 -4.19 4.67
CA PHE A 148 7.37 -3.25 5.64
C PHE A 148 8.33 -3.99 6.57
N GLU A 149 9.53 -3.44 6.74
CA GLU A 149 10.52 -3.88 7.70
C GLU A 149 10.63 -2.86 8.83
N THR A 150 10.11 -3.20 10.01
CA THR A 150 10.10 -2.30 11.16
C THR A 150 11.47 -2.30 11.83
N LEU A 151 12.09 -1.13 11.91
CA LEU A 151 13.38 -0.92 12.56
C LEU A 151 13.21 -0.40 13.99
N SER A 152 12.21 0.43 14.22
CA SER A 152 11.81 0.98 15.52
C SER A 152 10.39 1.54 15.46
N ASN A 153 9.88 2.07 16.58
CA ASN A 153 8.58 2.76 16.61
C ASN A 153 8.55 4.04 15.74
N GLU A 154 9.71 4.55 15.34
CA GLU A 154 9.87 5.82 14.62
C GLU A 154 10.41 5.62 13.18
N LYS A 155 10.82 4.39 12.85
CA LYS A 155 11.50 4.08 11.59
C LYS A 155 11.11 2.72 11.06
N LEU A 156 10.85 2.65 9.78
CA LEU A 156 10.70 1.41 9.03
C LEU A 156 11.22 1.59 7.60
N ASN A 157 11.44 0.49 6.91
CA ASN A 157 11.71 0.47 5.47
C ASN A 157 10.47 -0.04 4.73
N LEU A 158 10.11 0.63 3.64
CA LEU A 158 9.30 0.03 2.59
C LEU A 158 10.26 -0.76 1.69
N VAL A 159 10.11 -2.07 1.67
CA VAL A 159 10.95 -2.98 0.90
C VAL A 159 10.22 -3.42 -0.35
N ILE A 160 10.86 -3.30 -1.51
CA ILE A 160 10.36 -3.71 -2.81
C ILE A 160 11.26 -4.81 -3.33
N ARG A 161 10.67 -5.97 -3.69
CA ARG A 161 11.40 -7.10 -4.27
C ARG A 161 10.73 -7.59 -5.54
N TRP A 162 11.52 -7.81 -6.56
CA TRP A 162 11.06 -8.49 -7.78
C TRP A 162 12.26 -9.02 -8.57
N GLU A 163 12.11 -10.22 -9.15
CA GLU A 163 13.19 -10.95 -9.79
C GLU A 163 14.36 -11.16 -8.80
N TYR A 164 15.52 -10.64 -9.06
CA TYR A 164 16.70 -10.66 -8.17
C TYR A 164 17.02 -9.29 -7.59
N THR A 165 16.06 -8.38 -7.63
CA THR A 165 16.25 -6.98 -7.25
C THR A 165 15.51 -6.67 -5.94
N LYS A 166 16.21 -6.01 -5.04
CA LYS A 166 15.66 -5.44 -3.79
C LYS A 166 15.96 -3.95 -3.73
N VAL A 167 14.96 -3.17 -3.35
CA VAL A 167 15.08 -1.75 -3.04
C VAL A 167 14.46 -1.48 -1.68
N GLU A 168 15.10 -0.65 -0.88
CA GLU A 168 14.65 -0.27 0.46
C GLU A 168 14.50 1.24 0.54
N ILE A 169 13.31 1.68 0.93
CA ILE A 169 12.98 3.10 1.07
C ILE A 169 12.74 3.39 2.54
N PRO A 170 13.58 4.18 3.21
CA PRO A 170 13.38 4.52 4.62
C PRO A 170 12.17 5.42 4.79
N ILE A 171 11.37 5.12 5.82
CA ILE A 171 10.25 5.93 6.29
C ILE A 171 10.48 6.25 7.75
N GLU A 172 10.43 7.53 8.09
CA GLU A 172 10.63 8.02 9.45
C GLU A 172 9.50 8.98 9.82
N ILE A 173 9.20 9.11 11.10
CA ILE A 173 8.28 10.16 11.57
C ILE A 173 8.91 11.54 11.30
N ASP A 174 8.11 12.49 10.80
CA ASP A 174 8.63 13.83 10.45
C ASP A 174 8.83 14.71 11.69
N LYS A 175 7.87 14.73 12.60
CA LYS A 175 7.88 15.61 13.77
C LYS A 175 7.73 14.80 15.06
N LYS A 176 8.83 14.26 15.55
CA LYS A 176 8.86 13.43 16.76
C LYS A 176 8.21 14.12 17.96
N GLU A 177 8.57 15.38 18.24
CA GLU A 177 8.01 16.17 19.35
C GLU A 177 6.49 16.34 19.27
N THR A 178 5.94 16.47 18.05
CA THR A 178 4.50 16.57 17.85
C THR A 178 3.83 15.23 18.14
N ILE A 179 4.44 14.12 17.73
CA ILE A 179 3.94 12.77 18.00
C ILE A 179 3.96 12.47 19.50
N GLU A 180 5.04 12.83 20.20
CA GLU A 180 5.15 12.67 21.66
C GLU A 180 4.04 13.42 22.39
N LYS A 181 3.74 14.68 22.00
CA LYS A 181 2.60 15.44 22.55
C LYS A 181 1.24 14.76 22.30
N ILE A 182 1.01 14.27 21.09
CA ILE A 182 -0.22 13.54 20.75
C ILE A 182 -0.35 12.27 21.62
N VAL A 183 0.73 11.52 21.77
CA VAL A 183 0.74 10.30 22.61
C VAL A 183 0.41 10.63 24.06
N GLU A 184 0.96 11.73 24.60
CA GLU A 184 0.67 12.13 25.97
C GLU A 184 -0.80 12.52 26.16
N GLN A 185 -1.35 13.32 25.25
CA GLN A 185 -2.78 13.65 25.26
C GLN A 185 -3.69 12.43 25.16
N LEU A 186 -3.32 11.46 24.33
CA LEU A 186 -4.08 10.19 24.21
C LEU A 186 -4.03 9.37 25.51
N LYS A 187 -2.92 9.40 26.25
CA LYS A 187 -2.84 8.75 27.57
C LYS A 187 -3.77 9.41 28.58
N GLU A 188 -3.83 10.75 28.61
CA GLU A 188 -4.72 11.50 29.48
C GLU A 188 -6.19 11.17 29.19
N VAL A 189 -6.59 11.15 27.92
CA VAL A 189 -7.95 10.76 27.49
C VAL A 189 -8.29 9.34 27.95
N LYS A 190 -7.39 8.37 27.69
CA LYS A 190 -7.61 6.98 28.14
C LYS A 190 -7.67 6.83 29.66
N GLN A 191 -6.93 7.65 30.41
CA GLN A 191 -7.03 7.64 31.85
C GLN A 191 -8.39 8.16 32.30
N TYR A 192 -8.87 9.26 31.70
CA TYR A 192 -10.19 9.81 31.98
C TYR A 192 -11.33 8.81 31.68
N GLU A 193 -11.25 8.09 30.56
CA GLU A 193 -12.23 7.03 30.21
C GLU A 193 -12.27 5.94 31.28
N ARG A 194 -11.10 5.44 31.73
CA ARG A 194 -11.04 4.43 32.82
C ARG A 194 -11.63 4.94 34.13
N ASP A 195 -11.39 6.20 34.45
CA ASP A 195 -11.91 6.82 35.67
C ASP A 195 -13.43 6.98 35.65
N LEU A 196 -14.03 7.16 34.44
CA LEU A 196 -15.48 7.14 34.25
C LEU A 196 -16.06 5.74 34.43
N GLU A 197 -15.51 4.74 33.75
CA GLU A 197 -15.94 3.34 33.83
C GLU A 197 -15.88 2.81 35.27
N GLY A 198 -14.84 3.21 36.04
CA GLY A 198 -14.71 2.83 37.44
C GLY A 198 -15.71 3.50 38.40
N LYS A 199 -16.42 4.56 37.96
CA LYS A 199 -17.45 5.21 38.72
C LYS A 199 -18.85 4.59 38.51
N ASP A 200 -19.07 4.02 37.33
CA ASP A 200 -20.34 3.37 36.97
C ASP A 200 -20.50 1.95 37.55
N THR A 201 -19.44 1.41 38.15
CA THR A 201 -19.42 0.09 38.77
C THR A 201 -19.51 0.09 40.29
N LYS A 202 -19.76 1.24 40.92
CA LYS A 202 -20.05 1.39 42.37
C LYS A 202 -21.46 1.89 42.61
#